data_c820fa56ee9ba1b10811ac1d809ce41c
#
_entry.id   c820fa56ee9ba1b10811ac1d809ce41c
#
_cell.length_a   1.000
_cell.length_b   1.000
_cell.length_c   1.000
_cell.angle_alpha   90.00
_cell.angle_beta   90.00
_cell.angle_gamma   90.00
#
_symmetry.space_group_name_H-M   'P 1'
#
loop_
_entity.id
_entity.type
_entity.pdbx_description
1 polymer ?
#
loop_
_entity_poly.entity_id
_entity_poly.type
_entity_poly.pdbx_seq_one_letter_code
_entity_poly.pdbx_strand_id
1 'polypeptide(L)'
;MKQQFAAKHPWTILAAGAAIQVLTGIPAAWGVFQQPVMDEYGLSEQGAGYAFGILIAAFGVGCVLGGFLQDSRGPRCAALWGTALLCGGFFAAAMLPGGSAGSFFLAFSIPAGLGTAFLYPSIQSCAQKWYAGRKGLATGVIGGAVGLSGAFLTVFVRTAVSGFGIVQGIRGAFWALGAITLPVCLAGSLLLTGPAQDAEKQQQSDKNTIDFPRGRC
;
A
#
# COMPACT_ATOMS: atom_id res chain seq x y z
N MET A 1 5.97 11.30 -26.33
CA MET A 1 6.55 12.26 -25.36
C MET A 1 7.05 11.47 -24.17
N LYS A 2 8.37 11.26 -24.08
CA LYS A 2 9.04 10.54 -22.99
C LYS A 2 9.14 11.47 -21.78
N GLN A 3 8.23 11.35 -20.80
CA GLN A 3 8.44 11.99 -19.51
C GLN A 3 9.47 11.18 -18.73
N GLN A 4 10.72 11.55 -18.90
CA GLN A 4 11.81 11.23 -17.99
C GLN A 4 11.61 12.01 -16.68
N PHE A 5 10.75 11.56 -15.78
CA PHE A 5 10.96 11.81 -14.37
C PHE A 5 11.97 10.78 -13.88
N ALA A 6 13.23 11.07 -14.12
CA ALA A 6 14.34 10.27 -13.63
C ALA A 6 14.41 10.42 -12.11
N ALA A 7 14.01 9.39 -11.39
CA ALA A 7 14.52 9.18 -10.05
C ALA A 7 16.03 8.97 -10.20
N LYS A 8 16.83 10.02 -10.03
CA LYS A 8 18.28 10.01 -10.25
C LYS A 8 19.06 9.14 -9.26
N HIS A 9 18.41 8.65 -8.19
CA HIS A 9 19.05 7.83 -7.16
C HIS A 9 18.13 6.70 -6.68
N PRO A 10 18.63 5.46 -6.54
CA PRO A 10 17.90 4.32 -5.99
C PRO A 10 17.29 4.60 -4.61
N TRP A 11 17.96 5.42 -3.80
CA TRP A 11 17.51 5.82 -2.46
C TRP A 11 16.17 6.58 -2.46
N THR A 12 15.89 7.36 -3.49
CA THR A 12 14.61 8.12 -3.55
C THR A 12 13.42 7.19 -3.71
N ILE A 13 13.58 6.10 -4.46
CA ILE A 13 12.54 5.07 -4.65
C ILE A 13 12.33 4.29 -3.36
N LEU A 14 13.43 3.93 -2.68
CA LEU A 14 13.36 3.22 -1.42
C LEU A 14 12.71 4.07 -0.33
N ALA A 15 13.10 5.34 -0.22
CA ALA A 15 12.52 6.29 0.73
C ALA A 15 11.05 6.58 0.45
N ALA A 16 10.68 6.79 -0.82
CA ALA A 16 9.28 6.99 -1.23
C ALA A 16 8.43 5.74 -0.92
N GLY A 17 8.95 4.55 -1.25
CA GLY A 17 8.30 3.29 -0.93
C GLY A 17 8.12 3.08 0.57
N ALA A 18 9.14 3.37 1.37
CA ALA A 18 9.07 3.28 2.83
C ALA A 18 8.05 4.28 3.41
N ALA A 19 8.04 5.53 2.91
CA ALA A 19 7.07 6.54 3.35
C ALA A 19 5.61 6.11 3.06
N ILE A 20 5.35 5.55 1.88
CA ILE A 20 4.03 4.99 1.57
C ILE A 20 3.69 3.88 2.56
N GLN A 21 4.61 2.95 2.82
CA GLN A 21 4.33 1.80 3.68
C GLN A 21 4.08 2.16 5.14
N VAL A 22 4.71 3.21 5.65
CA VAL A 22 4.41 3.75 6.99
C VAL A 22 2.96 4.22 7.10
N LEU A 23 2.39 4.78 6.03
CA LEU A 23 1.00 5.27 6.03
C LEU A 23 -0.02 4.17 5.68
N THR A 24 0.38 3.15 4.94
CA THR A 24 -0.54 2.14 4.39
C THR A 24 -0.56 0.83 5.16
N GLY A 25 0.24 0.69 6.22
CA GLY A 25 0.32 -0.52 7.03
C GLY A 25 -0.88 -0.74 7.97
N ILE A 26 -2.09 -0.50 7.50
CA ILE A 26 -3.34 -0.63 8.26
C ILE A 26 -3.51 -2.01 8.91
N PRO A 27 -3.22 -3.14 8.23
CA PRO A 27 -3.32 -4.45 8.87
C PRO A 27 -2.48 -4.58 10.13
N ALA A 28 -1.28 -3.97 10.14
CA ALA A 28 -0.39 -3.99 11.31
C ALA A 28 -0.88 -3.08 12.45
N ALA A 29 -1.70 -2.09 12.14
CA ALA A 29 -2.22 -1.11 13.11
C ALA A 29 -3.67 -1.37 13.51
N TRP A 30 -4.32 -2.44 13.04
CA TRP A 30 -5.74 -2.69 13.25
C TRP A 30 -6.18 -2.61 14.72
N GLY A 31 -5.37 -3.12 15.63
CA GLY A 31 -5.68 -3.10 17.05
C GLY A 31 -5.96 -1.71 17.64
N VAL A 32 -5.41 -0.66 17.05
CA VAL A 32 -5.66 0.72 17.46
C VAL A 32 -6.97 1.26 16.90
N PHE A 33 -7.34 0.83 15.69
CA PHE A 33 -8.60 1.22 15.07
C PHE A 33 -9.80 0.49 15.67
N GLN A 34 -9.60 -0.71 16.20
CA GLN A 34 -10.65 -1.64 16.60
C GLN A 34 -11.64 -0.99 17.56
N GLN A 35 -11.17 -0.49 18.71
CA GLN A 35 -12.07 0.06 19.73
C GLN A 35 -12.83 1.31 19.24
N PRO A 36 -12.16 2.33 18.66
CA PRO A 36 -12.86 3.50 18.15
C PRO A 36 -13.85 3.19 17.03
N VAL A 37 -13.57 2.17 16.20
CA VAL A 37 -14.47 1.72 15.14
C VAL A 37 -15.70 1.03 15.74
N MET A 38 -15.52 0.21 16.79
CA MET A 38 -16.64 -0.42 17.49
C MET A 38 -17.56 0.62 18.10
N ASP A 39 -17.00 1.63 18.77
CA ASP A 39 -17.76 2.67 19.45
C ASP A 39 -18.55 3.55 18.45
N GLU A 40 -17.97 3.91 17.30
CA GLU A 40 -18.60 4.80 16.31
C GLU A 40 -19.62 4.08 15.43
N TYR A 41 -19.28 2.89 14.92
CA TYR A 41 -20.13 2.17 13.96
C TYR A 41 -21.02 1.10 14.58
N GLY A 42 -20.97 0.94 15.90
CA GLY A 42 -21.81 -0.01 16.62
C GLY A 42 -21.45 -1.46 16.33
N LEU A 43 -20.17 -1.76 16.08
CA LEU A 43 -19.72 -3.15 15.90
C LEU A 43 -19.53 -3.83 17.25
N SER A 44 -19.95 -5.10 17.33
CA SER A 44 -19.56 -5.97 18.41
C SER A 44 -18.08 -6.37 18.30
N GLU A 45 -17.51 -6.94 19.35
CA GLU A 45 -16.14 -7.49 19.31
C GLU A 45 -15.95 -8.50 18.16
N GLN A 46 -16.93 -9.38 17.97
CA GLN A 46 -16.95 -10.32 16.85
C GLN A 46 -17.04 -9.58 15.50
N GLY A 47 -17.85 -8.52 15.41
CA GLY A 47 -17.97 -7.69 14.21
C GLY A 47 -16.66 -7.02 13.85
N ALA A 48 -15.89 -6.51 14.82
CA ALA A 48 -14.57 -5.97 14.60
C ALA A 48 -13.56 -7.04 14.15
N GLY A 49 -13.68 -8.25 14.64
CA GLY A 49 -12.93 -9.41 14.16
C GLY A 49 -13.25 -9.75 12.70
N TYR A 50 -14.53 -9.71 12.32
CA TYR A 50 -14.94 -9.89 10.92
C TYR A 50 -14.45 -8.77 10.01
N ALA A 51 -14.48 -7.52 10.46
CA ALA A 51 -13.93 -6.39 9.71
C ALA A 51 -12.45 -6.61 9.36
N PHE A 52 -11.67 -7.06 10.33
CA PHE A 52 -10.27 -7.41 10.11
C PHE A 52 -10.11 -8.63 9.21
N GLY A 53 -10.87 -9.68 9.43
CA GLY A 53 -10.84 -10.88 8.59
C GLY A 53 -11.15 -10.60 7.13
N ILE A 54 -12.17 -9.76 6.85
CA ILE A 54 -12.52 -9.31 5.50
C ILE A 54 -11.40 -8.45 4.90
N LEU A 55 -10.79 -7.57 5.69
CA LEU A 55 -9.67 -6.74 5.24
C LEU A 55 -8.48 -7.61 4.80
N ILE A 56 -8.11 -8.62 5.60
CA ILE A 56 -7.01 -9.54 5.28
C ILE A 56 -7.38 -10.44 4.08
N ALA A 57 -8.61 -10.91 3.98
CA ALA A 57 -9.07 -11.68 2.82
C ALA A 57 -9.01 -10.84 1.54
N ALA A 58 -9.51 -9.60 1.59
CA ALA A 58 -9.41 -8.65 0.49
C ALA A 58 -7.95 -8.32 0.13
N PHE A 59 -7.06 -8.22 1.13
CA PHE A 59 -5.63 -8.07 0.90
C PHE A 59 -5.05 -9.28 0.15
N GLY A 60 -5.38 -10.51 0.55
CA GLY A 60 -4.92 -11.72 -0.14
C GLY A 60 -5.37 -11.77 -1.61
N VAL A 61 -6.65 -11.54 -1.87
CA VAL A 61 -7.19 -11.46 -3.25
C VAL A 61 -6.55 -10.31 -4.02
N GLY A 62 -6.41 -9.16 -3.37
CA GLY A 62 -5.81 -7.97 -3.96
C GLY A 62 -4.34 -8.16 -4.35
N CYS A 63 -3.55 -8.96 -3.62
CA CYS A 63 -2.17 -9.29 -4.00
C CYS A 63 -2.10 -10.01 -5.35
N VAL A 64 -3.03 -10.93 -5.62
CA VAL A 64 -3.12 -11.64 -6.89
C VAL A 64 -3.51 -10.68 -8.01
N LEU A 65 -4.59 -9.92 -7.82
CA LEU A 65 -5.09 -8.96 -8.82
C LEU A 65 -4.09 -7.83 -9.07
N GLY A 66 -3.47 -7.31 -8.01
CA GLY A 66 -2.44 -6.28 -8.07
C GLY A 66 -1.18 -6.77 -8.79
N GLY A 67 -0.77 -8.03 -8.57
CA GLY A 67 0.30 -8.68 -9.31
C GLY A 67 0.02 -8.73 -10.81
N PHE A 68 -1.14 -9.23 -11.23
CA PHE A 68 -1.55 -9.23 -12.63
C PHE A 68 -1.58 -7.82 -13.24
N LEU A 69 -2.10 -6.84 -12.51
CA LEU A 69 -2.14 -5.47 -12.99
C LEU A 69 -0.74 -4.87 -13.13
N GLN A 70 0.14 -5.16 -12.18
CA GLN A 70 1.54 -4.73 -12.21
C GLN A 70 2.30 -5.34 -13.39
N ASP A 71 2.08 -6.63 -13.68
CA ASP A 71 2.76 -7.32 -14.78
C ASP A 71 2.26 -6.83 -16.14
N SER A 72 0.96 -6.52 -16.25
CA SER A 72 0.35 -6.08 -17.50
C SER A 72 0.53 -4.60 -17.79
N ARG A 73 0.41 -3.71 -16.79
CA ARG A 73 0.40 -2.25 -16.94
C ARG A 73 1.51 -1.53 -16.19
N GLY A 74 2.34 -2.29 -15.46
CA GLY A 74 3.47 -1.77 -14.70
C GLY A 74 3.13 -1.35 -13.27
N PRO A 75 4.18 -1.18 -12.42
CA PRO A 75 4.01 -0.95 -10.99
C PRO A 75 3.33 0.39 -10.67
N ARG A 76 3.51 1.41 -11.53
CA ARG A 76 2.84 2.72 -11.37
C ARG A 76 1.33 2.61 -11.43
N CYS A 77 0.82 1.89 -12.44
CA CYS A 77 -0.62 1.74 -12.63
C CYS A 77 -1.24 1.00 -11.43
N ALA A 78 -0.61 -0.09 -11.01
CA ALA A 78 -1.08 -0.84 -9.84
C ALA A 78 -1.06 0.02 -8.56
N ALA A 79 0.01 0.79 -8.33
CA ALA A 79 0.12 1.68 -7.18
C ALA A 79 -0.93 2.81 -7.19
N LEU A 80 -1.24 3.39 -8.36
CA LEU A 80 -2.29 4.40 -8.49
C LEU A 80 -3.69 3.85 -8.18
N TRP A 81 -4.00 2.66 -8.70
CA TRP A 81 -5.26 1.99 -8.35
C TRP A 81 -5.32 1.63 -6.86
N GLY A 82 -4.20 1.17 -6.28
CA GLY A 82 -4.09 0.92 -4.85
C GLY A 82 -4.33 2.18 -4.02
N THR A 83 -3.76 3.31 -4.43
CA THR A 83 -3.98 4.61 -3.79
C THR A 83 -5.44 5.03 -3.85
N ALA A 84 -6.08 4.91 -5.03
CA ALA A 84 -7.49 5.29 -5.21
C ALA A 84 -8.42 4.43 -4.33
N LEU A 85 -8.21 3.11 -4.28
CA LEU A 85 -8.99 2.20 -3.46
C LEU A 85 -8.80 2.47 -1.97
N LEU A 86 -7.56 2.65 -1.51
CA LEU A 86 -7.27 2.89 -0.11
C LEU A 86 -7.84 4.21 0.39
N CYS A 87 -7.56 5.30 -0.34
CA CYS A 87 -8.09 6.62 0.03
C CYS A 87 -9.62 6.67 -0.12
N GLY A 88 -10.17 6.03 -1.14
CA GLY A 88 -11.61 5.85 -1.30
C GLY A 88 -12.23 5.13 -0.10
N GLY A 89 -11.58 4.09 0.42
CA GLY A 89 -12.00 3.39 1.63
C GLY A 89 -11.98 4.27 2.88
N PHE A 90 -10.93 5.08 3.06
CA PHE A 90 -10.88 6.04 4.16
C PHE A 90 -12.00 7.08 4.10
N PHE A 91 -12.19 7.69 2.94
CA PHE A 91 -13.24 8.72 2.78
C PHE A 91 -14.64 8.12 2.87
N ALA A 92 -14.87 6.94 2.28
CA ALA A 92 -16.13 6.24 2.40
C ALA A 92 -16.47 5.90 3.86
N ALA A 93 -15.51 5.38 4.62
CA ALA A 93 -15.69 5.10 6.05
C ALA A 93 -16.02 6.40 6.82
N ALA A 94 -15.28 7.47 6.57
CA ALA A 94 -15.50 8.75 7.24
C ALA A 94 -16.88 9.37 6.96
N MET A 95 -17.49 9.07 5.81
CA MET A 95 -18.82 9.56 5.42
C MET A 95 -19.98 8.69 5.93
N LEU A 96 -19.69 7.48 6.42
CA LEU A 96 -20.76 6.61 6.95
C LEU A 96 -21.42 7.22 8.20
N PRO A 97 -22.74 7.10 8.35
CA PRO A 97 -23.39 7.41 9.61
C PRO A 97 -22.97 6.44 10.71
N GLY A 98 -22.97 6.91 11.96
CA GLY A 98 -22.74 6.06 13.14
C GLY A 98 -23.74 4.90 13.21
N GLY A 99 -23.35 3.78 13.79
CA GLY A 99 -24.21 2.60 13.89
C GLY A 99 -24.35 1.75 12.62
N SER A 100 -23.55 2.03 11.58
CA SER A 100 -23.61 1.35 10.26
C SER A 100 -22.66 0.17 10.13
N ALA A 101 -22.72 -0.79 11.03
CA ALA A 101 -21.79 -1.93 11.09
C ALA A 101 -21.63 -2.68 9.76
N GLY A 102 -22.75 -3.02 9.10
CA GLY A 102 -22.69 -3.77 7.82
C GLY A 102 -22.08 -2.97 6.68
N SER A 103 -22.38 -1.68 6.61
CA SER A 103 -21.85 -0.79 5.57
C SER A 103 -20.36 -0.53 5.74
N PHE A 104 -19.85 -0.60 6.97
CA PHE A 104 -18.42 -0.42 7.26
C PHE A 104 -17.55 -1.47 6.58
N PHE A 105 -17.99 -2.72 6.51
CA PHE A 105 -17.24 -3.79 5.83
C PHE A 105 -17.03 -3.48 4.34
N LEU A 106 -18.08 -3.03 3.67
CA LEU A 106 -18.03 -2.70 2.24
C LEU A 106 -17.27 -1.40 1.98
N ALA A 107 -17.47 -0.39 2.82
CA ALA A 107 -16.90 0.93 2.63
C ALA A 107 -15.42 1.00 3.03
N PHE A 108 -15.00 0.25 4.03
CA PHE A 108 -13.63 0.30 4.55
C PHE A 108 -12.85 -0.99 4.33
N SER A 109 -13.34 -2.14 4.87
CA SER A 109 -12.51 -3.36 4.94
C SER A 109 -12.10 -3.86 3.56
N ILE A 110 -13.01 -3.87 2.59
CA ILE A 110 -12.72 -4.34 1.24
C ILE A 110 -11.81 -3.35 0.50
N PRO A 111 -12.13 -2.04 0.37
CA PRO A 111 -11.27 -1.11 -0.36
C PRO A 111 -9.90 -0.91 0.29
N ALA A 112 -9.84 -0.87 1.62
CA ALA A 112 -8.56 -0.73 2.34
C ALA A 112 -7.67 -1.96 2.15
N GLY A 113 -8.24 -3.17 2.22
CA GLY A 113 -7.53 -4.42 1.96
C GLY A 113 -6.98 -4.50 0.53
N LEU A 114 -7.84 -4.28 -0.47
CA LEU A 114 -7.45 -4.26 -1.89
C LEU A 114 -6.43 -3.16 -2.18
N GLY A 115 -6.65 -1.95 -1.66
CA GLY A 115 -5.77 -0.81 -1.88
C GLY A 115 -4.36 -1.05 -1.34
N THR A 116 -4.26 -1.55 -0.11
CA THR A 116 -2.97 -1.92 0.51
C THR A 116 -2.29 -3.04 -0.28
N ALA A 117 -3.07 -4.03 -0.76
CA ALA A 117 -2.56 -5.15 -1.54
C ALA A 117 -2.01 -4.75 -2.91
N PHE A 118 -2.55 -3.72 -3.54
CA PHE A 118 -2.03 -3.21 -4.80
C PHE A 118 -0.75 -2.39 -4.59
N LEU A 119 -0.66 -1.65 -3.49
CA LEU A 119 0.50 -0.84 -3.15
C LEU A 119 1.69 -1.69 -2.72
N TYR A 120 1.51 -2.62 -1.79
CA TYR A 120 2.60 -3.36 -1.15
C TYR A 120 3.48 -4.12 -2.15
N PRO A 121 2.97 -5.06 -2.97
CA PRO A 121 3.82 -5.81 -3.91
C PRO A 121 4.39 -4.92 -5.01
N SER A 122 3.69 -3.86 -5.43
CA SER A 122 4.19 -2.93 -6.45
C SER A 122 5.42 -2.15 -5.96
N ILE A 123 5.39 -1.68 -4.72
CA ILE A 123 6.52 -0.99 -4.08
C ILE A 123 7.67 -1.96 -3.86
N GLN A 124 7.38 -3.15 -3.32
CA GLN A 124 8.36 -4.19 -3.03
C GLN A 124 9.11 -4.63 -4.29
N SER A 125 8.38 -4.94 -5.36
CA SER A 125 8.93 -5.34 -6.65
C SER A 125 9.78 -4.22 -7.28
N CYS A 126 9.30 -2.97 -7.25
CA CYS A 126 10.04 -1.83 -7.75
C CYS A 126 11.35 -1.64 -6.97
N ALA A 127 11.30 -1.65 -5.64
CA ALA A 127 12.49 -1.53 -4.79
C ALA A 127 13.51 -2.64 -5.05
N GLN A 128 13.07 -3.90 -5.18
CA GLN A 128 13.96 -5.03 -5.47
C GLN A 128 14.60 -4.96 -6.85
N LYS A 129 13.90 -4.42 -7.86
CA LYS A 129 14.47 -4.21 -9.20
C LYS A 129 15.59 -3.17 -9.18
N TRP A 130 15.44 -2.09 -8.42
CA TRP A 130 16.48 -1.07 -8.25
C TRP A 130 17.66 -1.55 -7.41
N TYR A 131 17.43 -2.45 -6.46
CA TYR A 131 18.46 -3.03 -5.59
C TYR A 131 18.77 -4.49 -5.94
N ALA A 132 18.92 -4.81 -7.23
CA ALA A 132 19.12 -6.19 -7.70
C ALA A 132 20.29 -6.92 -7.01
N GLY A 133 21.39 -6.21 -6.69
CA GLY A 133 22.53 -6.76 -5.94
C GLY A 133 22.33 -6.84 -4.41
N ARG A 134 21.29 -6.20 -3.86
CA ARG A 134 21.03 -6.11 -2.42
C ARG A 134 19.53 -6.20 -2.11
N LYS A 135 18.85 -7.18 -2.69
CA LYS A 135 17.39 -7.37 -2.57
C LYS A 135 16.93 -7.49 -1.11
N GLY A 136 17.73 -8.12 -0.25
CA GLY A 136 17.45 -8.24 1.19
C GLY A 136 17.37 -6.89 1.90
N LEU A 137 18.21 -5.93 1.53
CA LEU A 137 18.16 -4.57 2.08
C LEU A 137 16.85 -3.87 1.68
N ALA A 138 16.48 -3.93 0.39
CA ALA A 138 15.23 -3.33 -0.09
C ALA A 138 14.01 -3.94 0.62
N THR A 139 13.96 -5.27 0.72
CA THR A 139 12.90 -5.99 1.42
C THR A 139 12.84 -5.63 2.91
N GLY A 140 14.00 -5.56 3.57
CA GLY A 140 14.10 -5.22 4.99
C GLY A 140 13.63 -3.80 5.30
N VAL A 141 14.02 -2.80 4.47
CA VAL A 141 13.60 -1.41 4.66
C VAL A 141 12.08 -1.26 4.44
N ILE A 142 11.55 -1.83 3.36
CA ILE A 142 10.11 -1.77 3.08
C ILE A 142 9.30 -2.52 4.14
N GLY A 143 9.74 -3.73 4.54
CA GLY A 143 9.08 -4.50 5.60
C GLY A 143 9.18 -3.81 6.97
N GLY A 144 10.34 -3.22 7.29
CA GLY A 144 10.53 -2.42 8.50
C GLY A 144 9.60 -1.19 8.53
N ALA A 145 9.38 -0.54 7.38
CA ALA A 145 8.43 0.57 7.26
C ALA A 145 6.98 0.14 7.57
N VAL A 146 6.58 -1.07 7.13
CA VAL A 146 5.28 -1.64 7.51
C VAL A 146 5.20 -1.88 9.02
N GLY A 147 6.26 -2.38 9.65
CA GLY A 147 6.32 -2.52 11.11
C GLY A 147 6.20 -1.18 11.85
N LEU A 148 6.88 -0.15 11.35
CA LEU A 148 6.80 1.22 11.90
C LEU A 148 5.42 1.86 11.72
N SER A 149 4.63 1.43 10.72
CA SER A 149 3.27 1.95 10.52
C SER A 149 2.38 1.72 11.74
N GLY A 150 2.51 0.58 12.40
CA GLY A 150 1.77 0.28 13.63
C GLY A 150 2.03 1.33 14.72
N ALA A 151 3.29 1.69 14.95
CA ALA A 151 3.65 2.73 15.94
C ALA A 151 3.14 4.12 15.51
N PHE A 152 3.37 4.50 14.24
CA PHE A 152 2.94 5.79 13.70
C PHE A 152 1.41 5.95 13.76
N LEU A 153 0.66 4.98 13.23
CA LEU A 153 -0.80 5.02 13.22
C LEU A 153 -1.39 4.94 14.62
N THR A 154 -0.73 4.25 15.56
CA THR A 154 -1.13 4.25 16.98
C THR A 154 -1.13 5.65 17.58
N VAL A 155 -0.03 6.37 17.43
CA VAL A 155 0.09 7.73 17.93
C VAL A 155 -0.93 8.64 17.24
N PHE A 156 -1.04 8.52 15.90
CA PHE A 156 -1.93 9.32 15.10
C PHE A 156 -3.41 9.13 15.49
N VAL A 157 -3.89 7.88 15.54
CA VAL A 157 -5.29 7.58 15.87
C VAL A 157 -5.62 7.96 17.30
N ARG A 158 -4.74 7.66 18.25
CA ARG A 158 -4.94 8.06 19.65
C ARG A 158 -5.08 9.58 19.81
N THR A 159 -4.23 10.34 19.13
CA THR A 159 -4.27 11.80 19.16
C THR A 159 -5.55 12.34 18.52
N ALA A 160 -5.97 11.74 17.41
CA ALA A 160 -7.21 12.10 16.71
C ALA A 160 -8.45 11.78 17.55
N VAL A 161 -8.51 10.61 18.17
CA VAL A 161 -9.64 10.18 19.02
C VAL A 161 -9.73 10.98 20.31
N SER A 162 -8.57 11.37 20.91
CA SER A 162 -8.55 12.21 22.12
C SER A 162 -9.02 13.65 21.90
N GLY A 163 -9.36 14.03 20.65
CA GLY A 163 -9.94 15.34 20.36
C GLY A 163 -8.92 16.48 20.31
N PHE A 164 -7.64 16.21 20.11
CA PHE A 164 -6.64 17.25 19.97
C PHE A 164 -6.70 17.88 18.59
N GLY A 165 -7.35 19.03 18.47
CA GLY A 165 -7.41 19.81 17.25
C GLY A 165 -8.72 19.65 16.43
N ILE A 166 -8.61 19.88 15.12
CA ILE A 166 -9.76 19.88 14.16
C ILE A 166 -10.33 18.48 13.94
N VAL A 167 -9.53 17.45 14.22
CA VAL A 167 -9.87 16.03 13.98
C VAL A 167 -10.44 15.45 15.27
N GLN A 168 -11.73 15.15 15.27
CA GLN A 168 -12.42 14.56 16.41
C GLN A 168 -12.97 13.17 16.05
N GLY A 169 -12.71 12.18 16.92
CA GLY A 169 -13.20 10.83 16.76
C GLY A 169 -12.56 10.06 15.59
N ILE A 170 -13.00 8.81 15.41
CA ILE A 170 -12.43 7.92 14.38
C ILE A 170 -12.79 8.36 12.94
N ARG A 171 -13.94 9.00 12.74
CA ARG A 171 -14.33 9.54 11.42
C ARG A 171 -13.40 10.66 10.98
N GLY A 172 -13.07 11.56 11.92
CA GLY A 172 -12.08 12.61 11.67
C GLY A 172 -10.69 12.02 11.40
N ALA A 173 -10.29 10.96 12.11
CA ALA A 173 -9.05 10.25 11.86
C ALA A 173 -9.01 9.65 10.44
N PHE A 174 -10.11 9.07 9.95
CA PHE A 174 -10.19 8.57 8.58
C PHE A 174 -10.11 9.69 7.54
N TRP A 175 -10.76 10.84 7.77
CA TRP A 175 -10.61 12.02 6.91
C TRP A 175 -9.16 12.49 6.84
N ALA A 176 -8.50 12.62 7.98
CA ALA A 176 -7.12 13.09 8.05
C ALA A 176 -6.15 12.07 7.42
N LEU A 177 -6.34 10.76 7.69
CA LEU A 177 -5.54 9.71 7.05
C LEU A 177 -5.72 9.71 5.53
N GLY A 178 -6.94 9.82 5.04
CA GLY A 178 -7.20 9.93 3.61
C GLY A 178 -6.52 11.14 2.98
N ALA A 179 -6.63 12.30 3.63
CA ALA A 179 -6.04 13.56 3.18
C ALA A 179 -4.50 13.55 3.17
N ILE A 180 -3.86 12.86 4.13
CA ILE A 180 -2.39 12.73 4.21
C ILE A 180 -1.90 11.63 3.27
N THR A 181 -2.58 10.48 3.24
CA THR A 181 -2.17 9.33 2.45
C THR A 181 -2.30 9.60 0.95
N LEU A 182 -3.33 10.34 0.52
CA LEU A 182 -3.56 10.63 -0.89
C LEU A 182 -2.36 11.33 -1.57
N PRO A 183 -1.87 12.48 -1.10
CA PRO A 183 -0.74 13.15 -1.75
C PRO A 183 0.57 12.36 -1.65
N VAL A 184 0.82 11.69 -0.52
CA VAL A 184 2.04 10.90 -0.33
C VAL A 184 2.05 9.68 -1.26
N CYS A 185 0.93 8.94 -1.33
CA CYS A 185 0.81 7.79 -2.22
C CYS A 185 0.78 8.19 -3.69
N LEU A 186 0.15 9.32 -4.07
CA LEU A 186 0.20 9.83 -5.44
C LEU A 186 1.62 10.23 -5.83
N ALA A 187 2.28 11.05 -5.03
CA ALA A 187 3.65 11.46 -5.30
C ALA A 187 4.61 10.26 -5.35
N GLY A 188 4.50 9.35 -4.39
CA GLY A 188 5.30 8.14 -4.36
C GLY A 188 5.02 7.21 -5.54
N SER A 189 3.76 7.02 -5.93
CA SER A 189 3.37 6.19 -7.09
C SER A 189 3.92 6.75 -8.40
N LEU A 190 3.98 8.08 -8.54
CA LEU A 190 4.59 8.73 -9.70
C LEU A 190 6.11 8.54 -9.76
N LEU A 191 6.76 8.38 -8.61
CA LEU A 191 8.20 8.09 -8.52
C LEU A 191 8.53 6.61 -8.78
N LEU A 192 7.56 5.68 -8.62
CA LEU A 192 7.74 4.26 -8.90
C LEU A 192 7.91 4.01 -10.40
N THR A 193 9.11 4.21 -10.89
CA THR A 193 9.54 3.80 -12.24
C THR A 193 10.38 2.54 -12.11
N GLY A 194 9.96 1.46 -12.78
CA GLY A 194 10.89 0.34 -12.99
C GLY A 194 12.14 0.81 -13.76
N PRO A 195 13.32 0.22 -13.54
CA PRO A 195 14.43 0.36 -14.46
C PRO A 195 13.91 0.01 -15.85
N ALA A 196 14.31 0.79 -16.86
CA ALA A 196 13.75 0.72 -18.19
C ALA A 196 13.60 -0.74 -18.66
N GLN A 197 12.41 -1.09 -19.16
CA GLN A 197 12.11 -2.45 -19.69
C GLN A 197 13.11 -2.91 -20.76
N ASP A 198 13.87 -1.99 -21.32
CA ASP A 198 14.94 -2.26 -22.28
C ASP A 198 16.16 -2.96 -21.63
N ALA A 199 16.46 -2.70 -20.37
CA ALA A 199 17.54 -3.38 -19.64
C ALA A 199 17.16 -4.83 -19.25
N GLU A 200 15.90 -5.08 -18.95
CA GLU A 200 15.39 -6.45 -18.68
C GLU A 200 15.38 -7.30 -19.96
N LYS A 201 14.97 -6.73 -21.09
CA LYS A 201 14.99 -7.42 -22.38
C LYS A 201 16.43 -7.70 -22.84
N GLN A 202 17.36 -6.80 -22.56
CA GLN A 202 18.78 -6.99 -22.87
C GLN A 202 19.40 -8.11 -22.02
N GLN A 203 19.13 -8.15 -20.72
CA GLN A 203 19.59 -9.24 -19.84
C GLN A 203 18.97 -10.60 -20.17
N GLN A 204 17.72 -10.62 -20.62
CA GLN A 204 17.05 -11.86 -21.04
C GLN A 204 17.58 -12.33 -22.39
N SER A 205 17.90 -11.42 -23.32
CA SER A 205 18.55 -11.71 -24.59
C SER A 205 19.96 -12.27 -24.40
N ASP A 206 20.76 -11.66 -23.50
CA ASP A 206 22.09 -12.14 -23.18
C ASP A 206 22.10 -13.52 -22.52
N LYS A 207 21.15 -13.79 -21.60
CA LYS A 207 20.98 -15.13 -21.01
C LYS A 207 20.63 -16.18 -22.06
N ASN A 208 19.71 -15.90 -22.97
CA ASN A 208 19.35 -16.83 -24.02
C ASN A 208 20.47 -17.04 -25.04
N THR A 209 21.39 -16.10 -25.19
CA THR A 209 22.55 -16.23 -26.07
C THR A 209 23.67 -17.07 -25.44
N ILE A 210 23.74 -17.10 -24.12
CA ILE A 210 24.75 -17.90 -23.38
C ILE A 210 24.35 -19.36 -23.22
N ASP A 211 23.03 -19.67 -23.21
CA ASP A 211 22.50 -21.04 -22.98
C ASP A 211 22.42 -21.92 -24.23
N PHE A 212 22.91 -21.47 -25.39
CA PHE A 212 23.09 -22.35 -26.56
C PHE A 212 24.56 -22.64 -26.80
N PRO A 213 25.13 -23.70 -26.19
CA PRO A 213 26.39 -24.24 -26.67
C PRO A 213 26.11 -24.78 -28.08
N ARG A 214 26.72 -24.15 -29.08
CA ARG A 214 26.78 -24.70 -30.43
C ARG A 214 27.43 -26.06 -30.37
N GLY A 215 26.62 -27.11 -30.37
CA GLY A 215 27.09 -28.44 -30.64
C GLY A 215 27.77 -28.42 -32.03
N ARG A 216 29.08 -28.64 -32.04
CA ARG A 216 29.80 -29.06 -33.21
C ARG A 216 29.89 -30.58 -33.14
N CYS A 217 29.39 -31.19 -34.21
CA CYS A 217 29.71 -32.56 -34.60
C CYS A 217 31.22 -32.76 -34.72
#